data_34bfbdffdb47f8a5e43e629128e0a739
#
_entry.id   34bfbdffdb47f8a5e43e629128e0a739
#
_cell.length_a   1.000
_cell.length_b   1.000
_cell.length_c   1.000
_cell.angle_alpha   90.00
_cell.angle_beta   90.00
_cell.angle_gamma   90.00
#
_symmetry.space_group_name_H-M   'P 1'
#
loop_
_entity.id
_entity.type
_entity.pdbx_description
1 polymer ?
#
loop_
_entity_poly.entity_id
_entity_poly.type
_entity_poly.pdbx_seq_one_letter_code
_entity_poly.pdbx_strand_id
1 'polypeptide(L)'
;GAGIAGAACARKLAEEAGKKVLVIERRSHIGGNCYDVPDEYGILIHEYGPHIFHTGLEEVYEYLSRFTEWYPFGHEVVAKVGDKLIPVPFNLNTLHMVYDKEKADLLEKKLIEAYGEGSRVPIMKLRENDDPDIREIAQYVYENVFLKYTMKQWGQKPEEISPEVTGRVPVLISYDNRYFQDKYQGVPKDGFTPMFEHMLDHENIEVVLDTDCRGVLKF
;
A
#
# COMPACT_ATOMS: atom_id res chain seq x y z
N GLY A 1 -13.12 -17.93 -1.33
CA GLY A 1 -11.76 -17.77 -0.85
C GLY A 1 -11.69 -17.13 0.53
N ALA A 2 -10.71 -17.52 1.34
CA ALA A 2 -10.52 -17.10 2.73
C ALA A 2 -9.53 -15.91 2.90
N GLY A 3 -9.32 -15.11 1.87
CA GLY A 3 -8.63 -13.82 1.96
C GLY A 3 -9.53 -12.72 2.53
N ILE A 4 -9.02 -11.48 2.65
CA ILE A 4 -9.72 -10.36 3.33
C ILE A 4 -11.14 -10.13 2.83
N ALA A 5 -11.37 -10.13 1.52
CA ALA A 5 -12.70 -9.91 0.95
C ALA A 5 -13.68 -11.03 1.34
N GLY A 6 -13.24 -12.30 1.26
CA GLY A 6 -14.07 -13.44 1.61
C GLY A 6 -14.37 -13.52 3.11
N ALA A 7 -13.36 -13.27 3.95
CA ALA A 7 -13.51 -13.27 5.41
C ALA A 7 -14.46 -12.15 5.87
N ALA A 8 -14.28 -10.93 5.37
CA ALA A 8 -15.15 -9.80 5.71
C ALA A 8 -16.60 -10.03 5.23
N CYS A 9 -16.78 -10.54 4.01
CA CYS A 9 -18.10 -10.86 3.47
C CYS A 9 -18.78 -11.98 4.30
N ALA A 10 -18.05 -13.05 4.62
CA ALA A 10 -18.57 -14.15 5.43
C ALA A 10 -19.00 -13.67 6.81
N ARG A 11 -18.16 -12.88 7.48
CA ARG A 11 -18.45 -12.33 8.80
C ARG A 11 -19.68 -11.44 8.80
N LYS A 12 -19.79 -10.52 7.85
CA LYS A 12 -20.96 -9.65 7.71
C LYS A 12 -22.26 -10.41 7.41
N LEU A 13 -22.22 -11.40 6.53
CA LEU A 13 -23.38 -12.22 6.22
C LEU A 13 -23.84 -13.05 7.44
N ALA A 14 -22.89 -13.57 8.21
CA ALA A 14 -23.19 -14.34 9.41
C ALA A 14 -23.75 -13.46 10.52
N GLU A 15 -23.13 -12.32 10.81
CA GLU A 15 -23.53 -11.43 11.92
C GLU A 15 -24.78 -10.60 11.60
N GLU A 16 -24.77 -9.91 10.44
CA GLU A 16 -25.81 -8.92 10.14
C GLU A 16 -27.04 -9.55 9.49
N ALA A 17 -26.85 -10.63 8.70
CA ALA A 17 -27.94 -11.27 7.98
C ALA A 17 -28.33 -12.66 8.53
N GLY A 18 -27.65 -13.14 9.57
CA GLY A 18 -27.91 -14.45 10.19
C GLY A 18 -27.76 -15.63 9.24
N LYS A 19 -26.91 -15.49 8.20
CA LYS A 19 -26.74 -16.53 7.18
C LYS A 19 -25.72 -17.56 7.61
N LYS A 20 -25.98 -18.83 7.30
CA LYS A 20 -24.94 -19.87 7.31
C LYS A 20 -24.09 -19.70 6.08
N VAL A 21 -22.77 -19.58 6.28
CA VAL A 21 -21.80 -19.26 5.23
C VAL A 21 -20.74 -20.36 5.16
N LEU A 22 -20.55 -20.90 3.95
CA LEU A 22 -19.45 -21.81 3.64
C LEU A 22 -18.36 -21.03 2.91
N VAL A 23 -17.17 -20.95 3.50
CA VAL A 23 -15.98 -20.36 2.89
C VAL A 23 -15.13 -21.48 2.32
N ILE A 24 -14.99 -21.53 1.01
CA ILE A 24 -14.18 -22.54 0.31
C ILE A 24 -12.86 -21.89 -0.11
N GLU A 25 -11.75 -22.44 0.35
CA GLU A 25 -10.40 -21.94 0.05
C GLU A 25 -9.57 -23.04 -0.62
N ARG A 26 -8.91 -22.68 -1.72
CA ARG A 26 -8.07 -23.62 -2.48
C ARG A 26 -6.75 -23.93 -1.79
N ARG A 27 -6.22 -22.97 -1.02
CA ARG A 27 -4.96 -23.13 -0.26
C ARG A 27 -5.21 -23.93 1.01
N SER A 28 -4.16 -24.46 1.59
CA SER A 28 -4.16 -25.14 2.89
C SER A 28 -4.26 -24.18 4.08
N HIS A 29 -4.44 -22.90 3.85
CA HIS A 29 -4.48 -21.86 4.89
C HIS A 29 -5.48 -20.74 4.53
N ILE A 30 -5.93 -20.02 5.55
CA ILE A 30 -6.69 -18.78 5.44
C ILE A 30 -5.78 -17.58 5.20
N GLY A 31 -6.34 -16.36 5.13
CA GLY A 31 -5.58 -15.11 5.03
C GLY A 31 -5.24 -14.69 3.59
N GLY A 32 -5.37 -15.60 2.61
CA GLY A 32 -5.05 -15.28 1.22
C GLY A 32 -3.58 -14.88 1.07
N ASN A 33 -3.29 -13.74 0.45
CA ASN A 33 -1.93 -13.24 0.30
C ASN A 33 -1.39 -12.55 1.57
N CYS A 34 -2.27 -12.25 2.54
CA CYS A 34 -1.84 -11.69 3.83
C CYS A 34 -1.42 -12.79 4.83
N TYR A 35 -1.42 -14.06 4.41
CA TYR A 35 -1.00 -15.17 5.26
C TYR A 35 0.42 -14.98 5.76
N ASP A 36 0.59 -15.09 7.07
CA ASP A 36 1.85 -14.99 7.77
C ASP A 36 2.01 -16.13 8.78
N VAL A 37 3.23 -16.52 9.01
CA VAL A 37 3.59 -17.61 9.94
C VAL A 37 4.92 -17.32 10.61
N PRO A 38 5.16 -17.82 11.83
CA PRO A 38 6.49 -17.79 12.41
C PRO A 38 7.45 -18.72 11.65
N ASP A 39 8.66 -18.24 11.39
CA ASP A 39 9.75 -19.05 10.87
C ASP A 39 10.33 -20.01 11.95
N GLU A 40 11.40 -20.70 11.61
CA GLU A 40 12.08 -21.65 12.53
C GLU A 40 12.67 -20.97 13.78
N TYR A 41 12.84 -19.65 13.77
CA TYR A 41 13.34 -18.84 14.90
C TYR A 41 12.22 -18.14 15.66
N GLY A 42 10.97 -18.34 15.26
CA GLY A 42 9.79 -17.68 15.84
C GLY A 42 9.57 -16.25 15.36
N ILE A 43 10.23 -15.84 14.27
CA ILE A 43 10.02 -14.53 13.63
C ILE A 43 8.84 -14.63 12.67
N LEU A 44 7.86 -13.77 12.86
CA LEU A 44 6.69 -13.71 11.99
C LEU A 44 7.07 -13.23 10.59
N ILE A 45 6.83 -14.06 9.59
CA ILE A 45 7.14 -13.77 8.18
C ILE A 45 5.87 -13.76 7.33
N HIS A 46 5.83 -12.87 6.34
CA HIS A 46 4.76 -12.80 5.34
C HIS A 46 5.11 -13.74 4.17
N GLU A 47 4.36 -14.81 4.00
CA GLU A 47 4.65 -15.86 3.00
C GLU A 47 4.62 -15.36 1.56
N TYR A 48 3.72 -14.41 1.24
CA TYR A 48 3.49 -13.91 -0.13
C TYR A 48 3.98 -12.46 -0.34
N GLY A 49 4.93 -12.02 0.47
CA GLY A 49 5.45 -10.66 0.46
C GLY A 49 4.78 -9.75 1.50
N PRO A 50 5.39 -8.61 1.81
CA PRO A 50 4.95 -7.76 2.91
C PRO A 50 3.59 -7.14 2.63
N HIS A 51 2.71 -7.24 3.61
CA HIS A 51 1.41 -6.57 3.64
C HIS A 51 1.37 -5.60 4.81
N ILE A 52 0.91 -4.39 4.56
CA ILE A 52 0.76 -3.33 5.56
C ILE A 52 -0.66 -2.79 5.43
N PHE A 53 -1.37 -2.77 6.54
CA PHE A 53 -2.69 -2.15 6.56
C PHE A 53 -2.55 -0.63 6.51
N HIS A 54 -3.28 0.01 5.62
CA HIS A 54 -3.42 1.46 5.58
C HIS A 54 -4.80 1.84 5.03
N THR A 55 -5.40 2.87 5.61
CA THR A 55 -6.67 3.42 5.14
C THR A 55 -6.91 4.83 5.68
N GLY A 56 -7.60 5.65 4.86
CA GLY A 56 -8.17 6.91 5.33
C GLY A 56 -9.56 6.76 5.95
N LEU A 57 -10.20 5.59 5.81
CA LEU A 57 -11.57 5.33 6.22
C LEU A 57 -11.62 4.80 7.66
N GLU A 58 -12.20 5.59 8.56
CA GLU A 58 -12.35 5.25 9.97
C GLU A 58 -13.18 3.98 10.16
N GLU A 59 -14.27 3.84 9.42
CA GLU A 59 -15.14 2.67 9.48
C GLU A 59 -14.43 1.35 9.17
N VAL A 60 -13.45 1.36 8.24
CA VAL A 60 -12.65 0.19 7.90
C VAL A 60 -11.68 -0.14 9.03
N TYR A 61 -11.04 0.89 9.60
CA TYR A 61 -10.15 0.72 10.73
C TYR A 61 -10.89 0.17 11.96
N GLU A 62 -12.04 0.75 12.31
CA GLU A 62 -12.87 0.31 13.44
C GLU A 62 -13.38 -1.11 13.24
N TYR A 63 -13.85 -1.45 12.02
CA TYR A 63 -14.32 -2.79 11.71
C TYR A 63 -13.22 -3.85 11.91
N LEU A 64 -12.03 -3.64 11.39
CA LEU A 64 -10.92 -4.59 11.51
C LEU A 64 -10.33 -4.62 12.93
N SER A 65 -10.38 -3.51 13.67
CA SER A 65 -9.95 -3.42 15.08
C SER A 65 -10.77 -4.30 16.03
N ARG A 66 -11.90 -4.83 15.59
CA ARG A 66 -12.67 -5.85 16.33
C ARG A 66 -11.95 -7.20 16.41
N PHE A 67 -11.02 -7.45 15.49
CA PHE A 67 -10.40 -8.75 15.28
C PHE A 67 -8.91 -8.78 15.60
N THR A 68 -8.30 -7.61 15.83
CA THR A 68 -6.89 -7.48 16.17
C THR A 68 -6.61 -6.19 16.93
N GLU A 69 -5.50 -6.17 17.68
CA GLU A 69 -4.84 -4.94 18.07
C GLU A 69 -3.84 -4.54 16.97
N TRP A 70 -3.62 -3.23 16.81
CA TRP A 70 -2.70 -2.71 15.80
C TRP A 70 -1.35 -2.35 16.43
N TYR A 71 -0.27 -2.80 15.79
CA TYR A 71 1.05 -2.22 15.98
C TYR A 71 1.20 -1.07 14.98
N PRO A 72 1.31 0.19 15.45
CA PRO A 72 1.48 1.34 14.56
C PRO A 72 2.75 1.19 13.73
N PHE A 73 2.62 1.25 12.41
CA PHE A 73 3.74 1.11 11.50
C PHE A 73 3.58 2.04 10.31
N GLY A 74 4.44 3.07 10.24
CA GLY A 74 4.56 3.97 9.09
C GLY A 74 5.60 3.43 8.12
N HIS A 75 5.16 2.88 6.99
CA HIS A 75 6.06 2.31 6.00
C HIS A 75 6.86 3.39 5.28
N GLU A 76 8.18 3.29 5.32
CA GLU A 76 9.10 4.15 4.58
C GLU A 76 9.84 3.33 3.53
N VAL A 77 9.95 3.90 2.34
CA VAL A 77 10.70 3.31 1.22
C VAL A 77 11.80 4.26 0.80
N VAL A 78 12.95 3.72 0.49
CA VAL A 78 14.06 4.50 -0.03
C VAL A 78 14.54 3.97 -1.39
N ALA A 79 14.92 4.88 -2.27
CA ALA A 79 15.60 4.57 -3.51
C ALA A 79 17.09 4.95 -3.42
N LYS A 80 17.96 4.08 -3.92
CA LYS A 80 19.37 4.42 -4.07
C LYS A 80 19.59 5.13 -5.41
N VAL A 81 19.97 6.40 -5.33
CA VAL A 81 20.29 7.24 -6.50
C VAL A 81 21.73 7.76 -6.35
N GLY A 82 22.63 7.21 -7.14
CA GLY A 82 24.08 7.41 -6.90
C GLY A 82 24.48 6.86 -5.54
N ASP A 83 25.08 7.72 -4.71
CA ASP A 83 25.49 7.39 -3.35
C ASP A 83 24.46 7.80 -2.28
N LYS A 84 23.31 8.34 -2.68
CA LYS A 84 22.25 8.82 -1.77
C LYS A 84 21.13 7.80 -1.64
N LEU A 85 20.58 7.66 -0.45
CA LEU A 85 19.31 6.99 -0.16
C LEU A 85 18.24 8.07 0.00
N ILE A 86 17.33 8.14 -0.93
CA ILE A 86 16.29 9.17 -0.96
C ILE A 86 14.91 8.56 -0.68
N PRO A 87 14.04 9.24 0.08
CA PRO A 87 12.67 8.80 0.32
C PRO A 87 11.86 8.61 -0.97
N VAL A 88 10.99 7.60 -0.97
CA VAL A 88 9.98 7.35 -2.01
C VAL A 88 8.62 7.24 -1.34
N PRO A 89 7.61 8.01 -1.80
CA PRO A 89 7.59 8.95 -2.90
C PRO A 89 8.54 10.14 -2.73
N PHE A 90 8.98 10.74 -3.85
CA PHE A 90 9.76 11.97 -3.83
C PHE A 90 9.00 13.07 -3.07
N ASN A 91 9.66 13.74 -2.14
CA ASN A 91 9.06 14.73 -1.26
C ASN A 91 10.01 15.92 -1.00
N LEU A 92 9.64 16.85 -0.14
CA LEU A 92 10.48 18.03 0.15
C LEU A 92 11.80 17.66 0.83
N ASN A 93 11.85 16.61 1.66
CA ASN A 93 13.14 16.13 2.18
C ASN A 93 14.05 15.67 1.05
N THR A 94 13.50 14.92 0.07
CA THR A 94 14.29 14.47 -1.09
C THR A 94 14.78 15.65 -1.90
N LEU A 95 13.96 16.69 -2.07
CA LEU A 95 14.35 17.92 -2.78
C LEU A 95 15.61 18.54 -2.15
N HIS A 96 15.62 18.71 -0.82
CA HIS A 96 16.75 19.24 -0.08
C HIS A 96 17.96 18.29 0.00
N MET A 97 17.77 17.00 -0.25
CA MET A 97 18.88 16.04 -0.34
C MET A 97 19.60 16.07 -1.68
N VAL A 98 18.90 16.41 -2.77
CA VAL A 98 19.43 16.29 -4.14
C VAL A 98 19.92 17.61 -4.72
N TYR A 99 19.38 18.74 -4.28
CA TYR A 99 19.78 20.08 -4.72
C TYR A 99 20.56 20.80 -3.61
N ASP A 100 21.36 21.81 -3.98
CA ASP A 100 21.93 22.75 -2.99
C ASP A 100 20.82 23.56 -2.31
N LYS A 101 21.18 24.14 -1.14
CA LYS A 101 20.20 24.80 -0.28
C LYS A 101 19.42 25.90 -0.98
N GLU A 102 20.11 26.80 -1.72
CA GLU A 102 19.47 27.96 -2.34
C GLU A 102 18.47 27.51 -3.42
N LYS A 103 18.88 26.54 -4.23
CA LYS A 103 18.03 25.97 -5.27
C LYS A 103 16.87 25.19 -4.67
N ALA A 104 17.10 24.39 -3.65
CA ALA A 104 16.05 23.63 -2.98
C ALA A 104 14.99 24.54 -2.36
N ASP A 105 15.40 25.62 -1.65
CA ASP A 105 14.47 26.60 -1.07
C ASP A 105 13.62 27.29 -2.15
N LEU A 106 14.21 27.61 -3.31
CA LEU A 106 13.48 28.19 -4.45
C LEU A 106 12.45 27.21 -5.05
N LEU A 107 12.89 25.97 -5.28
CA LEU A 107 12.07 24.92 -5.88
C LEU A 107 10.91 24.53 -4.97
N GLU A 108 11.14 24.42 -3.66
CA GLU A 108 10.10 24.17 -2.67
C GLU A 108 9.04 25.26 -2.70
N LYS A 109 9.45 26.54 -2.68
CA LYS A 109 8.53 27.67 -2.76
C LYS A 109 7.65 27.58 -4.02
N LYS A 110 8.25 27.33 -5.18
CA LYS A 110 7.51 27.18 -6.44
C LYS A 110 6.53 26.03 -6.44
N LEU A 111 6.92 24.87 -5.87
CA LEU A 111 6.02 23.71 -5.74
C LEU A 111 4.83 24.03 -4.83
N ILE A 112 5.06 24.66 -3.68
CA ILE A 112 4.00 25.07 -2.75
C ILE A 112 3.08 26.11 -3.38
N GLU A 113 3.62 27.11 -4.09
CA GLU A 113 2.82 28.12 -4.81
C GLU A 113 1.96 27.50 -5.93
N ALA A 114 2.49 26.52 -6.66
CA ALA A 114 1.81 25.91 -7.79
C ALA A 114 0.75 24.87 -7.39
N TYR A 115 1.00 24.10 -6.33
CA TYR A 115 0.17 22.94 -6.00
C TYR A 115 -0.39 22.93 -4.58
N GLY A 116 0.17 23.73 -3.67
CA GLY A 116 -0.18 23.75 -2.25
C GLY A 116 0.60 22.73 -1.42
N GLU A 117 0.88 23.07 -0.16
CA GLU A 117 1.48 22.16 0.81
C GLU A 117 0.54 20.98 1.10
N GLY A 118 1.09 19.78 1.32
CA GLY A 118 0.35 18.56 1.53
C GLY A 118 -0.18 17.89 0.26
N SER A 119 -0.01 18.51 -0.90
CA SER A 119 -0.53 18.00 -2.17
C SER A 119 0.25 16.77 -2.67
N ARG A 120 -0.47 15.89 -3.38
CA ARG A 120 0.05 14.71 -4.08
C ARG A 120 -0.06 14.96 -5.58
N VAL A 121 1.05 15.18 -6.24
CA VAL A 121 1.06 15.56 -7.66
C VAL A 121 1.60 14.42 -8.51
N PRO A 122 0.81 13.86 -9.45
CA PRO A 122 1.28 12.86 -10.39
C PRO A 122 2.48 13.37 -11.19
N ILE A 123 3.51 12.55 -11.35
CA ILE A 123 4.75 12.96 -12.03
C ILE A 123 4.51 13.45 -13.45
N MET A 124 3.57 12.86 -14.18
CA MET A 124 3.24 13.27 -15.53
C MET A 124 2.66 14.70 -15.56
N LYS A 125 1.84 15.04 -14.56
CA LYS A 125 1.31 16.41 -14.42
C LYS A 125 2.40 17.44 -14.09
N LEU A 126 3.42 17.07 -13.30
CA LEU A 126 4.56 17.96 -13.08
C LEU A 126 5.36 18.22 -14.38
N ARG A 127 5.51 17.22 -15.23
CA ARG A 127 6.23 17.33 -16.51
C ARG A 127 5.56 18.28 -17.50
N GLU A 128 4.25 18.48 -17.38
CA GLU A 128 3.44 19.37 -18.22
C GLU A 128 3.40 20.82 -17.69
N ASN A 129 4.04 21.12 -16.55
CA ASN A 129 4.04 22.46 -15.96
C ASN A 129 4.81 23.47 -16.84
N ASP A 130 4.32 24.71 -16.93
CA ASP A 130 4.96 25.77 -17.73
C ASP A 130 6.26 26.30 -17.10
N ASP A 131 6.42 26.18 -15.78
CA ASP A 131 7.63 26.60 -15.07
C ASP A 131 8.80 25.65 -15.35
N PRO A 132 9.92 26.13 -15.92
CA PRO A 132 11.08 25.30 -16.25
C PRO A 132 11.72 24.64 -15.02
N ASP A 133 11.68 25.29 -13.87
CA ASP A 133 12.26 24.74 -12.63
C ASP A 133 11.43 23.56 -12.11
N ILE A 134 10.09 23.65 -12.21
CA ILE A 134 9.21 22.53 -11.86
C ILE A 134 9.41 21.36 -12.84
N ARG A 135 9.58 21.64 -14.14
CA ARG A 135 9.89 20.59 -15.12
C ARG A 135 11.26 19.94 -14.87
N GLU A 136 12.23 20.68 -14.37
CA GLU A 136 13.54 20.11 -13.99
C GLU A 136 13.38 19.08 -12.88
N ILE A 137 12.60 19.41 -11.82
CA ILE A 137 12.29 18.45 -10.75
C ILE A 137 11.57 17.23 -11.34
N ALA A 138 10.57 17.46 -12.17
CA ALA A 138 9.80 16.40 -12.79
C ALA A 138 10.68 15.46 -13.62
N GLN A 139 11.63 16.00 -14.37
CA GLN A 139 12.58 15.21 -15.16
C GLN A 139 13.53 14.42 -14.26
N TYR A 140 14.04 15.03 -13.20
CA TYR A 140 14.90 14.34 -12.23
C TYR A 140 14.19 13.14 -11.59
N VAL A 141 12.96 13.34 -11.10
CA VAL A 141 12.16 12.27 -10.47
C VAL A 141 11.82 11.17 -11.49
N TYR A 142 11.45 11.58 -12.69
CA TYR A 142 11.14 10.64 -13.78
C TYR A 142 12.31 9.71 -14.08
N GLU A 143 13.50 10.24 -14.32
CA GLU A 143 14.67 9.48 -14.73
C GLU A 143 15.26 8.62 -13.61
N ASN A 144 15.31 9.14 -12.40
CA ASN A 144 16.04 8.51 -11.30
C ASN A 144 15.19 7.57 -10.45
N VAL A 145 13.89 7.83 -10.36
CA VAL A 145 12.97 7.06 -9.52
C VAL A 145 11.92 6.34 -10.36
N PHE A 146 11.13 7.11 -11.10
CA PHE A 146 9.87 6.62 -11.67
C PHE A 146 10.07 5.66 -12.84
N LEU A 147 10.91 6.00 -13.81
CA LEU A 147 11.17 5.18 -15.00
C LEU A 147 11.71 3.81 -14.62
N LYS A 148 12.73 3.77 -13.76
CA LYS A 148 13.37 2.52 -13.34
C LYS A 148 12.44 1.65 -12.51
N TYR A 149 11.67 2.27 -11.60
CA TYR A 149 10.67 1.58 -10.79
C TYR A 149 9.57 0.97 -11.67
N THR A 150 9.02 1.75 -12.58
CA THR A 150 7.94 1.33 -13.47
C THR A 150 8.39 0.19 -14.40
N MET A 151 9.56 0.32 -15.02
CA MET A 151 10.11 -0.74 -15.86
C MET A 151 10.38 -2.04 -15.07
N LYS A 152 10.85 -1.94 -13.82
CA LYS A 152 11.06 -3.11 -12.97
C LYS A 152 9.75 -3.80 -12.60
N GLN A 153 8.69 -3.06 -12.29
CA GLN A 153 7.41 -3.60 -11.82
C GLN A 153 6.52 -4.11 -12.96
N TRP A 154 6.54 -3.43 -14.09
CA TRP A 154 5.56 -3.65 -15.17
C TRP A 154 6.19 -4.13 -16.48
N GLY A 155 7.52 -4.09 -16.61
CA GLY A 155 8.23 -4.42 -17.86
C GLY A 155 7.95 -3.44 -19.02
N GLN A 156 7.30 -2.29 -18.74
CA GLN A 156 6.85 -1.30 -19.70
C GLN A 156 7.32 0.10 -19.29
N LYS A 157 7.41 1.01 -20.25
CA LYS A 157 7.69 2.42 -19.97
C LYS A 157 6.45 3.11 -19.39
N PRO A 158 6.63 4.17 -18.58
CA PRO A 158 5.49 4.90 -17.99
C PRO A 158 4.46 5.41 -19.00
N GLU A 159 4.89 5.80 -20.19
CA GLU A 159 4.02 6.31 -21.26
C GLU A 159 3.14 5.20 -21.88
N GLU A 160 3.52 3.94 -21.70
CA GLU A 160 2.79 2.76 -22.21
C GLU A 160 1.79 2.21 -21.19
N ILE A 161 1.79 2.77 -19.97
CA ILE A 161 0.96 2.33 -18.84
C ILE A 161 -0.14 3.36 -18.58
N SER A 162 -1.31 2.88 -18.10
CA SER A 162 -2.42 3.79 -17.84
C SER A 162 -2.07 4.88 -16.79
N PRO A 163 -2.62 6.10 -16.92
CA PRO A 163 -2.39 7.20 -15.98
C PRO A 163 -2.74 6.86 -14.51
N GLU A 164 -3.70 5.97 -14.30
CA GLU A 164 -4.10 5.51 -12.96
C GLU A 164 -2.98 4.70 -12.28
N VAL A 165 -2.21 3.95 -13.03
CA VAL A 165 -1.06 3.21 -12.52
C VAL A 165 0.12 4.16 -12.27
N THR A 166 0.38 5.07 -13.19
CA THR A 166 1.48 6.04 -13.08
C THR A 166 1.23 7.07 -11.98
N GLY A 167 -0.04 7.34 -11.63
CA GLY A 167 -0.44 8.23 -10.55
C GLY A 167 -0.23 7.64 -9.14
N ARG A 168 0.10 6.36 -9.00
CA ARG A 168 0.27 5.71 -7.69
C ARG A 168 1.53 6.14 -6.93
N VAL A 169 2.54 6.64 -7.63
CA VAL A 169 3.76 7.17 -7.01
C VAL A 169 3.86 8.66 -7.33
N PRO A 170 3.15 9.52 -6.58
CA PRO A 170 3.18 10.96 -6.79
C PRO A 170 4.45 11.60 -6.25
N VAL A 171 4.68 12.86 -6.61
CA VAL A 171 5.53 13.77 -5.84
C VAL A 171 4.70 14.34 -4.69
N LEU A 172 5.23 14.28 -3.47
CA LEU A 172 4.57 14.79 -2.27
C LEU A 172 5.10 16.18 -1.93
N ILE A 173 4.23 17.18 -1.85
CA ILE A 173 4.60 18.53 -1.43
C ILE A 173 4.53 18.59 0.11
N SER A 174 5.31 17.76 0.77
CA SER A 174 5.38 17.67 2.22
C SER A 174 6.72 17.08 2.68
N TYR A 175 6.98 17.16 3.99
CA TYR A 175 8.15 16.55 4.64
C TYR A 175 7.87 15.14 5.21
N ASP A 176 6.72 14.54 4.86
CA ASP A 176 6.37 13.19 5.29
C ASP A 176 7.07 12.14 4.40
N ASN A 177 7.92 11.31 5.00
CA ASN A 177 8.67 10.26 4.31
C ASN A 177 7.89 8.95 4.16
N ARG A 178 6.72 8.83 4.80
CA ARG A 178 5.93 7.61 4.71
C ARG A 178 5.46 7.36 3.28
N TYR A 179 5.48 6.10 2.89
CA TYR A 179 5.01 5.69 1.56
C TYR A 179 3.50 5.91 1.39
N PHE A 180 2.73 5.66 2.45
CA PHE A 180 1.31 5.95 2.55
C PHE A 180 1.09 7.16 3.46
N GLN A 181 0.15 8.05 3.11
CA GLN A 181 -0.25 9.21 3.92
C GLN A 181 -1.61 9.02 4.60
N ASP A 182 -2.13 7.80 4.60
CA ASP A 182 -3.39 7.49 5.26
C ASP A 182 -3.31 7.70 6.78
N LYS A 183 -4.44 8.07 7.37
CA LYS A 183 -4.56 8.33 8.82
C LYS A 183 -4.25 7.08 9.65
N TYR A 184 -4.75 5.94 9.21
CA TYR A 184 -4.58 4.67 9.89
C TYR A 184 -3.59 3.80 9.15
N GLN A 185 -2.50 3.42 9.83
CA GLN A 185 -1.46 2.56 9.26
C GLN A 185 -0.90 1.65 10.34
N GLY A 186 -0.67 0.39 10.01
CA GLY A 186 -0.12 -0.55 10.97
C GLY A 186 -0.05 -1.98 10.43
N VAL A 187 0.38 -2.85 11.30
CA VAL A 187 0.30 -4.31 11.13
C VAL A 187 -0.44 -4.90 12.32
N PRO A 188 -1.19 -6.00 12.15
CA PRO A 188 -1.79 -6.69 13.28
C PRO A 188 -0.70 -7.11 14.28
N LYS A 189 -0.91 -6.86 15.56
CA LYS A 189 0.07 -7.07 16.61
C LYS A 189 0.57 -8.52 16.67
N ASP A 190 -0.34 -9.46 16.50
CA ASP A 190 -0.05 -10.90 16.55
C ASP A 190 0.04 -11.55 15.15
N GLY A 191 0.02 -10.73 14.09
CA GLY A 191 0.01 -11.15 12.70
C GLY A 191 -1.36 -11.09 12.03
N PHE A 192 -1.34 -11.20 10.71
CA PHE A 192 -2.57 -11.23 9.90
C PHE A 192 -3.34 -12.53 10.07
N THR A 193 -2.65 -13.66 10.17
CA THR A 193 -3.32 -14.97 10.27
C THR A 193 -4.24 -15.06 11.49
N PRO A 194 -3.82 -14.69 12.73
CA PRO A 194 -4.72 -14.64 13.87
C PRO A 194 -5.90 -13.66 13.68
N MET A 195 -5.69 -12.52 13.02
CA MET A 195 -6.79 -11.61 12.69
C MET A 195 -7.84 -12.30 11.81
N PHE A 196 -7.41 -13.07 10.80
CA PHE A 196 -8.33 -13.85 9.95
C PHE A 196 -9.02 -14.98 10.71
N GLU A 197 -8.32 -15.64 11.63
CA GLU A 197 -8.92 -16.64 12.53
C GLU A 197 -10.07 -16.02 13.33
N HIS A 198 -9.86 -14.89 13.98
CA HIS A 198 -10.89 -14.16 14.69
C HIS A 198 -12.05 -13.68 13.79
N MET A 199 -11.75 -13.25 12.55
CA MET A 199 -12.80 -12.87 11.60
C MET A 199 -13.69 -14.04 11.19
N LEU A 200 -13.14 -15.23 11.07
CA LEU A 200 -13.84 -16.44 10.61
C LEU A 200 -14.41 -17.27 11.75
N ASP A 201 -14.04 -16.98 13.00
CA ASP A 201 -14.58 -17.65 14.19
C ASP A 201 -16.00 -17.14 14.48
N HIS A 202 -16.99 -17.84 13.93
CA HIS A 202 -18.41 -17.57 14.13
C HIS A 202 -19.23 -18.84 13.89
N GLU A 203 -20.25 -19.09 14.72
CA GLU A 203 -21.09 -20.29 14.66
C GLU A 203 -21.75 -20.58 13.32
N ASN A 204 -21.99 -19.52 12.53
CA ASN A 204 -22.59 -19.58 11.19
C ASN A 204 -21.56 -19.58 10.07
N ILE A 205 -20.26 -19.70 10.34
CA ILE A 205 -19.22 -19.75 9.32
C ILE A 205 -18.51 -21.10 9.40
N GLU A 206 -18.49 -21.78 8.26
CA GLU A 206 -17.70 -23.00 8.06
C GLU A 206 -16.61 -22.72 7.04
N VAL A 207 -15.37 -23.14 7.30
CA VAL A 207 -14.23 -22.96 6.40
C VAL A 207 -13.74 -24.33 5.94
N VAL A 208 -13.64 -24.50 4.62
CA VAL A 208 -13.09 -25.71 3.99
C VAL A 208 -11.87 -25.32 3.19
N LEU A 209 -10.71 -25.82 3.62
CA LEU A 209 -9.42 -25.60 2.98
C LEU A 209 -9.13 -26.68 1.92
N ASP A 210 -8.03 -26.54 1.18
CA ASP A 210 -7.55 -27.47 0.16
C ASP A 210 -8.62 -27.86 -0.88
N THR A 211 -9.57 -26.95 -1.14
CA THR A 211 -10.73 -27.22 -1.98
C THR A 211 -10.92 -26.17 -3.06
N ASP A 212 -10.91 -26.59 -4.32
CA ASP A 212 -11.27 -25.70 -5.45
C ASP A 212 -12.79 -25.64 -5.60
N CYS A 213 -13.37 -24.45 -5.47
CA CYS A 213 -14.83 -24.25 -5.56
C CYS A 213 -15.42 -24.73 -6.88
N ARG A 214 -14.66 -24.74 -7.98
CA ARG A 214 -15.10 -25.25 -9.29
C ARG A 214 -15.35 -26.76 -9.28
N GLY A 215 -14.73 -27.50 -8.38
CA GLY A 215 -14.95 -28.93 -8.18
C GLY A 215 -16.18 -29.26 -7.31
N VAL A 216 -16.64 -28.31 -6.50
CA VAL A 216 -17.71 -28.49 -5.50
C VAL A 216 -19.02 -27.86 -5.94
N LEU A 217 -18.96 -26.68 -6.55
CA LEU A 217 -20.14 -25.95 -7.00
C LEU A 217 -20.45 -26.33 -8.45
N LYS A 218 -21.65 -26.85 -8.66
CA LYS A 218 -22.22 -26.99 -10.00
C LYS A 218 -23.08 -25.76 -10.28
N PHE A 219 -22.63 -24.93 -11.22
CA PHE A 219 -23.38 -23.79 -11.71
C PHE A 219 -24.32 -24.19 -12.88
#